data_95ed1624cc924313228372f03d1cf336
#
_entry.id   95ed1624cc924313228372f03d1cf336
#
_cell.length_a   1.000
_cell.length_b   1.000
_cell.length_c   1.000
_cell.angle_alpha   90.00
_cell.angle_beta   90.00
_cell.angle_gamma   90.00
#
_symmetry.space_group_name_H-M   'P 1'
#
loop_
_entity.id
_entity.type
_entity.pdbx_description
1 polymer ?
#
loop_
_entity_poly.entity_id
_entity_poly.type
_entity_poly.pdbx_seq_one_letter_code
_entity_poly.pdbx_strand_id
1 'polypeptide(L)'
;LAKEFIPPIEREDIVELSQHIDTVTDKVEDVLLRIYMGNAQEIEPDALEMTDVVIQCCEKVRELLTAFADFRRSKNLKDLIIQINALEETSDKLFMQSMRKLHTECTDPLHIIVWREIYIYLERCADACEHVADTVESVVMKNS
;
A
#
# COMPACT_ATOMS: atom_id res chain seq x y z
N LEU A 1 23.56 30.52 13.47
CA LEU A 1 22.65 30.17 14.56
C LEU A 1 21.22 30.07 14.08
N ALA A 2 20.73 31.02 13.28
CA ALA A 2 19.39 30.95 12.71
C ALA A 2 19.17 29.69 11.87
N LYS A 3 20.19 29.23 11.18
CA LYS A 3 20.14 28.00 10.36
C LYS A 3 19.88 26.73 11.16
N GLU A 4 20.11 26.78 12.47
CA GLU A 4 19.86 25.63 13.35
C GLU A 4 18.38 25.34 13.51
N PHE A 5 17.54 26.35 13.21
CA PHE A 5 16.09 26.24 13.35
C PHE A 5 15.39 25.95 12.03
N ILE A 6 16.14 25.78 10.94
CA ILE A 6 15.57 25.40 9.66
C ILE A 6 15.33 23.89 9.70
N PRO A 7 14.06 23.44 9.67
CA PRO A 7 13.78 22.00 9.68
C PRO A 7 14.36 21.35 8.42
N PRO A 8 14.89 20.12 8.52
CA PRO A 8 15.43 19.41 7.37
C PRO A 8 14.39 19.06 6.32
N ILE A 9 13.11 19.06 6.70
CA ILE A 9 11.98 18.71 5.84
C ILE A 9 10.88 19.73 6.08
N GLU A 10 10.22 20.17 5.00
CA GLU A 10 9.12 21.11 5.08
C GLU A 10 7.92 20.50 5.82
N ARG A 11 7.20 21.35 6.54
CA ARG A 11 6.03 20.91 7.32
C ARG A 11 4.95 20.28 6.45
N GLU A 12 4.71 20.85 5.27
CA GLU A 12 3.72 20.34 4.33
C GLU A 12 4.05 18.91 3.89
N ASP A 13 5.32 18.59 3.70
CA ASP A 13 5.77 17.27 3.31
C ASP A 13 5.50 16.26 4.43
N ILE A 14 5.72 16.65 5.68
CA ILE A 14 5.45 15.79 6.84
C ILE A 14 3.95 15.53 6.96
N VAL A 15 3.12 16.56 6.78
CA VAL A 15 1.67 16.43 6.84
C VAL A 15 1.18 15.51 5.72
N GLU A 16 1.65 15.70 4.51
CA GLU A 16 1.29 14.85 3.36
C GLU A 16 1.67 13.40 3.60
N LEU A 17 2.88 13.15 4.08
CA LEU A 17 3.36 11.80 4.39
C LEU A 17 2.49 11.15 5.46
N SER A 18 2.16 11.90 6.52
CA SER A 18 1.27 11.42 7.59
C SER A 18 -0.10 11.02 7.05
N GLN A 19 -0.67 11.80 6.13
CA GLN A 19 -1.95 11.50 5.51
C GLN A 19 -1.88 10.22 4.67
N HIS A 20 -0.79 10.01 3.93
CA HIS A 20 -0.62 8.78 3.14
C HIS A 20 -0.45 7.54 4.03
N ILE A 21 0.23 7.67 5.16
CA ILE A 21 0.35 6.59 6.13
C ILE A 21 -1.04 6.24 6.71
N ASP A 22 -1.82 7.23 7.08
CA ASP A 22 -3.19 7.03 7.57
C ASP A 22 -4.05 6.33 6.52
N THR A 23 -3.87 6.68 5.25
CA THR A 23 -4.61 6.06 4.14
C THR A 23 -4.33 4.56 4.04
N VAL A 24 -3.09 4.12 4.30
CA VAL A 24 -2.76 2.68 4.31
C VAL A 24 -3.63 1.95 5.34
N THR A 25 -3.69 2.47 6.56
CA THR A 25 -4.50 1.89 7.63
C THR A 25 -5.98 1.88 7.27
N ASP A 26 -6.48 2.99 6.71
CA ASP A 26 -7.88 3.10 6.28
C ASP A 26 -8.23 2.07 5.21
N LYS A 27 -7.33 1.82 4.27
CA LYS A 27 -7.58 0.83 3.20
C LYS A 27 -7.59 -0.60 3.75
N VAL A 28 -6.75 -0.91 4.73
CA VAL A 28 -6.78 -2.22 5.40
C VAL A 28 -8.12 -2.40 6.14
N GLU A 29 -8.58 -1.37 6.84
CA GLU A 29 -9.89 -1.39 7.50
C GLU A 29 -11.01 -1.57 6.48
N ASP A 30 -10.93 -0.89 5.33
CA ASP A 30 -11.92 -1.00 4.27
C ASP A 30 -12.06 -2.44 3.75
N VAL A 31 -10.97 -3.21 3.69
CA VAL A 31 -11.03 -4.62 3.31
C VAL A 31 -11.88 -5.40 4.32
N LEU A 32 -11.63 -5.20 5.60
CA LEU A 32 -12.38 -5.87 6.66
C LEU A 32 -13.86 -5.52 6.59
N LEU A 33 -14.18 -4.24 6.35
CA LEU A 33 -15.56 -3.79 6.22
C LEU A 33 -16.27 -4.44 5.01
N ARG A 34 -15.56 -4.63 3.88
CA ARG A 34 -16.14 -5.31 2.71
C ARG A 34 -16.43 -6.77 2.99
N ILE A 35 -15.55 -7.45 3.72
CA ILE A 35 -15.77 -8.83 4.14
C ILE A 35 -17.03 -8.92 5.01
N TYR A 36 -17.15 -8.02 5.98
CA TYR A 36 -18.29 -7.97 6.89
C TYR A 36 -19.59 -7.63 6.16
N MET A 37 -19.60 -6.52 5.41
CA MET A 37 -20.81 -6.05 4.69
C MET A 37 -21.26 -7.04 3.62
N GLY A 38 -20.33 -7.70 2.96
CA GLY A 38 -20.62 -8.70 1.95
C GLY A 38 -20.99 -10.06 2.54
N ASN A 39 -20.89 -10.21 3.85
CA ASN A 39 -21.16 -11.48 4.54
C ASN A 39 -20.37 -12.65 3.91
N ALA A 40 -19.11 -12.43 3.63
CA ALA A 40 -18.26 -13.45 3.03
C ALA A 40 -18.06 -14.59 4.03
N GLN A 41 -18.49 -15.81 3.63
CA GLN A 41 -18.44 -17.00 4.49
C GLN A 41 -17.22 -17.86 4.18
N GLU A 42 -16.67 -17.74 2.98
CA GLU A 42 -15.51 -18.48 2.52
C GLU A 42 -14.46 -17.50 2.01
N ILE A 43 -13.20 -17.88 2.11
CA ILE A 43 -12.10 -17.04 1.64
C ILE A 43 -11.57 -17.60 0.32
N GLU A 44 -11.60 -16.76 -0.71
CA GLU A 44 -11.01 -17.10 -2.00
C GLU A 44 -9.48 -17.26 -1.84
N PRO A 45 -8.88 -18.33 -2.38
CA PRO A 45 -7.44 -18.52 -2.29
C PRO A 45 -6.62 -17.37 -2.85
N ASP A 46 -7.10 -16.74 -3.92
CA ASP A 46 -6.43 -15.59 -4.53
C ASP A 46 -6.33 -14.40 -3.57
N ALA A 47 -7.33 -14.23 -2.69
CA ALA A 47 -7.30 -13.19 -1.68
C ALA A 47 -6.19 -13.41 -0.66
N LEU A 48 -5.85 -14.65 -0.36
CA LEU A 48 -4.73 -14.97 0.54
C LEU A 48 -3.40 -14.57 -0.08
N GLU A 49 -3.21 -14.84 -1.38
CA GLU A 49 -2.01 -14.39 -2.09
C GLU A 49 -1.90 -12.86 -2.13
N MET A 50 -2.99 -12.19 -2.43
CA MET A 50 -3.04 -10.72 -2.43
C MET A 50 -2.75 -10.15 -1.05
N THR A 51 -3.29 -10.76 -0.01
CA THR A 51 -3.04 -10.36 1.39
C THR A 51 -1.58 -10.52 1.76
N ASP A 52 -0.93 -11.60 1.33
CA ASP A 52 0.50 -11.80 1.58
C ASP A 52 1.32 -10.68 0.95
N VAL A 53 0.98 -10.24 -0.25
CA VAL A 53 1.64 -9.11 -0.90
C VAL A 53 1.41 -7.82 -0.12
N VAL A 54 0.18 -7.59 0.35
CA VAL A 54 -0.14 -6.40 1.17
C VAL A 54 0.68 -6.39 2.46
N ILE A 55 0.81 -7.54 3.12
CA ILE A 55 1.63 -7.68 4.33
C ILE A 55 3.08 -7.29 4.02
N GLN A 56 3.63 -7.81 2.93
CA GLN A 56 4.99 -7.46 2.51
C GLN A 56 5.14 -5.97 2.21
N CYS A 57 4.14 -5.36 1.55
CA CYS A 57 4.13 -3.91 1.31
C CYS A 57 4.20 -3.13 2.63
N CYS A 58 3.37 -3.51 3.61
CA CYS A 58 3.34 -2.83 4.90
C CYS A 58 4.66 -2.99 5.66
N GLU A 59 5.27 -4.16 5.61
CA GLU A 59 6.58 -4.40 6.23
C GLU A 59 7.65 -3.52 5.58
N LYS A 60 7.66 -3.41 4.26
CA LYS A 60 8.61 -2.56 3.54
C LYS A 60 8.37 -1.08 3.78
N VAL A 61 7.12 -0.66 3.92
CA VAL A 61 6.80 0.73 4.30
C VAL A 61 7.36 1.03 5.69
N ARG A 62 7.23 0.12 6.63
CA ARG A 62 7.79 0.28 7.98
C ARG A 62 9.31 0.43 7.92
N GLU A 63 9.99 -0.41 7.17
CA GLU A 63 11.44 -0.32 6.96
C GLU A 63 11.82 1.00 6.31
N LEU A 64 11.05 1.43 5.31
CA LEU A 64 11.27 2.69 4.60
C LEU A 64 11.17 3.88 5.54
N LEU A 65 10.14 3.93 6.38
CA LEU A 65 9.94 5.03 7.32
C LEU A 65 11.04 5.06 8.39
N THR A 66 11.52 3.91 8.81
CA THR A 66 12.66 3.81 9.72
C THR A 66 13.94 4.38 9.07
N ALA A 67 14.18 4.02 7.82
CA ALA A 67 15.32 4.54 7.06
C ALA A 67 15.19 6.04 6.78
N PHE A 68 13.96 6.50 6.55
CA PHE A 68 13.66 7.90 6.27
C PHE A 68 13.98 8.82 7.45
N ALA A 69 13.88 8.33 8.67
CA ALA A 69 14.23 9.11 9.87
C ALA A 69 15.67 9.66 9.81
N ASP A 70 16.57 8.97 9.09
CA ASP A 70 17.93 9.42 8.85
C ASP A 70 18.29 9.25 7.37
N PHE A 71 17.47 9.87 6.51
CA PHE A 71 17.55 9.65 5.06
C PHE A 71 18.90 10.06 4.44
N ARG A 72 19.57 11.04 5.04
CA ARG A 72 20.87 11.51 4.51
C ARG A 72 21.98 10.49 4.70
N ARG A 73 21.84 9.60 5.68
CA ARG A 73 22.82 8.54 5.98
C ARG A 73 22.38 7.17 5.49
N SER A 74 21.10 7.01 5.21
CA SER A 74 20.56 5.72 4.79
C SER A 74 21.06 5.34 3.41
N LYS A 75 21.54 4.10 3.26
CA LYS A 75 22.04 3.58 1.99
C LYS A 75 21.01 2.70 1.28
N ASN A 76 19.97 2.26 2.01
CA ASN A 76 18.99 1.31 1.48
C ASN A 76 17.63 1.92 1.13
N LEU A 77 17.48 3.23 1.29
CA LEU A 77 16.20 3.90 1.11
C LEU A 77 15.67 3.73 -0.34
N LYS A 78 16.54 3.95 -1.32
CA LYS A 78 16.20 3.78 -2.73
C LYS A 78 15.79 2.33 -3.05
N ASP A 79 16.51 1.37 -2.49
CA ASP A 79 16.21 -0.05 -2.71
C ASP A 79 14.84 -0.42 -2.11
N LEU A 80 14.49 0.14 -0.96
CA LEU A 80 13.19 -0.09 -0.34
C LEU A 80 12.06 0.48 -1.20
N ILE A 81 12.25 1.65 -1.77
CA ILE A 81 11.28 2.25 -2.70
C ILE A 81 11.08 1.35 -3.92
N ILE A 82 12.16 0.85 -4.50
CA ILE A 82 12.10 -0.08 -5.64
C ILE A 82 11.35 -1.36 -5.26
N GLN A 83 11.60 -1.91 -4.07
CA GLN A 83 10.92 -3.11 -3.60
C GLN A 83 9.42 -2.89 -3.40
N ILE A 84 9.02 -1.74 -2.85
CA ILE A 84 7.60 -1.40 -2.69
C ILE A 84 6.92 -1.29 -4.05
N ASN A 85 7.56 -0.63 -5.01
CA ASN A 85 7.03 -0.51 -6.37
C ASN A 85 6.88 -1.88 -7.03
N ALA A 86 7.84 -2.77 -6.85
CA ALA A 86 7.79 -4.13 -7.38
C ALA A 86 6.65 -4.95 -6.75
N LEU A 87 6.41 -4.79 -5.45
CA LEU A 87 5.31 -5.45 -4.75
C LEU A 87 3.96 -4.92 -5.23
N GLU A 88 3.86 -3.62 -5.49
CA GLU A 88 2.64 -3.02 -6.04
C GLU A 88 2.33 -3.58 -7.43
N GLU A 89 3.34 -3.71 -8.30
CA GLU A 89 3.18 -4.33 -9.61
C GLU A 89 2.73 -5.79 -9.51
N THR A 90 3.25 -6.54 -8.55
CA THR A 90 2.80 -7.90 -8.26
C THR A 90 1.35 -7.92 -7.84
N SER A 91 0.95 -6.99 -6.96
CA SER A 91 -0.44 -6.84 -6.53
C SER A 91 -1.36 -6.55 -7.71
N ASP A 92 -0.96 -5.66 -8.61
CA ASP A 92 -1.72 -5.32 -9.82
C ASP A 92 -1.97 -6.55 -10.70
N LYS A 93 -0.94 -7.35 -10.92
CA LYS A 93 -1.05 -8.57 -11.73
C LYS A 93 -1.98 -9.59 -11.08
N LEU A 94 -1.83 -9.81 -9.78
CA LEU A 94 -2.71 -10.71 -9.03
C LEU A 94 -4.15 -10.22 -9.07
N PHE A 95 -4.36 -8.93 -8.93
CA PHE A 95 -5.68 -8.31 -9.01
C PHE A 95 -6.35 -8.60 -10.38
N MET A 96 -5.65 -8.33 -11.47
CA MET A 96 -6.18 -8.56 -12.80
C MET A 96 -6.50 -10.03 -13.05
N GLN A 97 -5.62 -10.94 -12.63
CA GLN A 97 -5.82 -12.37 -12.78
C GLN A 97 -6.99 -12.87 -11.93
N SER A 98 -7.08 -12.41 -10.69
CA SER A 98 -8.14 -12.80 -9.76
C SER A 98 -9.50 -12.29 -10.23
N MET A 99 -9.57 -11.06 -10.73
CA MET A 99 -10.80 -10.49 -11.29
C MET A 99 -11.25 -11.25 -12.53
N ARG A 100 -10.33 -11.57 -13.42
CA ARG A 100 -10.68 -12.35 -14.61
C ARG A 100 -11.18 -13.74 -14.25
N LYS A 101 -10.51 -14.42 -13.35
CA LYS A 101 -10.91 -15.73 -12.88
C LYS A 101 -12.30 -15.69 -12.25
N LEU A 102 -12.56 -14.68 -11.42
CA LEU A 102 -13.85 -14.49 -10.78
C LEU A 102 -14.97 -14.37 -11.83
N HIS A 103 -14.76 -13.59 -12.88
CA HIS A 103 -15.77 -13.34 -13.91
C HIS A 103 -15.93 -14.48 -14.91
N THR A 104 -14.90 -15.30 -15.12
CA THR A 104 -14.95 -16.41 -16.08
C THR A 104 -15.35 -17.73 -15.44
N GLU A 105 -15.11 -17.94 -14.17
CA GLU A 105 -15.33 -19.23 -13.50
C GLU A 105 -16.49 -19.22 -12.51
N CYS A 106 -16.90 -18.08 -12.00
CA CYS A 106 -17.98 -17.98 -11.04
C CYS A 106 -19.29 -17.64 -11.75
N THR A 107 -20.37 -18.32 -11.38
CA THR A 107 -21.72 -18.13 -11.95
C THR A 107 -22.69 -17.50 -10.96
N ASP A 108 -22.31 -17.32 -9.70
CA ASP A 108 -23.14 -16.70 -8.68
C ASP A 108 -22.93 -15.18 -8.68
N PRO A 109 -23.92 -14.39 -9.13
CA PRO A 109 -23.76 -12.93 -9.20
C PRO A 109 -23.47 -12.27 -7.85
N LEU A 110 -24.07 -12.78 -6.76
CA LEU A 110 -23.84 -12.21 -5.43
C LEU A 110 -22.39 -12.43 -4.99
N HIS A 111 -21.86 -13.63 -5.22
CA HIS A 111 -20.48 -13.96 -4.91
C HIS A 111 -19.51 -13.06 -5.71
N ILE A 112 -19.82 -12.84 -6.99
CA ILE A 112 -19.03 -11.94 -7.85
C ILE A 112 -19.01 -10.53 -7.27
N ILE A 113 -20.17 -9.98 -6.91
CA ILE A 113 -20.28 -8.63 -6.35
C ILE A 113 -19.43 -8.49 -5.09
N VAL A 114 -19.54 -9.45 -4.16
CA VAL A 114 -18.81 -9.41 -2.89
C VAL A 114 -17.31 -9.47 -3.13
N TRP A 115 -16.85 -10.40 -3.94
CA TRP A 115 -15.41 -10.61 -4.14
C TRP A 115 -14.76 -9.58 -5.05
N ARG A 116 -15.51 -8.98 -5.98
CA ARG A 116 -15.02 -7.80 -6.71
C ARG A 116 -14.61 -6.69 -5.76
N GLU A 117 -15.47 -6.39 -4.78
CA GLU A 117 -15.20 -5.36 -3.78
C GLU A 117 -13.98 -5.69 -2.93
N ILE A 118 -13.88 -6.93 -2.46
CA ILE A 118 -12.76 -7.35 -1.63
C ILE A 118 -11.43 -7.26 -2.41
N TYR A 119 -11.39 -7.76 -3.65
CA TYR A 119 -10.20 -7.67 -4.48
C TYR A 119 -9.79 -6.23 -4.77
N ILE A 120 -10.77 -5.36 -5.08
CA ILE A 120 -10.51 -3.94 -5.33
C ILE A 120 -9.85 -3.29 -4.11
N TYR A 121 -10.34 -3.56 -2.91
CA TYR A 121 -9.79 -2.93 -1.70
C TYR A 121 -8.46 -3.54 -1.29
N LEU A 122 -8.21 -4.81 -1.56
CA LEU A 122 -6.88 -5.40 -1.37
C LEU A 122 -5.85 -4.71 -2.27
N GLU A 123 -6.18 -4.48 -3.54
CA GLU A 123 -5.30 -3.78 -4.47
C GLU A 123 -5.04 -2.34 -4.00
N ARG A 124 -6.06 -1.67 -3.49
CA ARG A 124 -5.94 -0.31 -2.94
C ARG A 124 -4.99 -0.24 -1.76
N CYS A 125 -4.85 -1.30 -0.98
CA CYS A 125 -3.88 -1.35 0.12
C CYS A 125 -2.43 -1.25 -0.41
N ALA A 126 -2.11 -2.04 -1.42
CA ALA A 126 -0.78 -2.01 -2.05
C ALA A 126 -0.51 -0.66 -2.72
N ASP A 127 -1.53 -0.12 -3.39
CA ASP A 127 -1.47 1.19 -4.04
C ASP A 127 -1.20 2.31 -3.02
N ALA A 128 -1.86 2.25 -1.87
CA ALA A 128 -1.63 3.21 -0.78
C ALA A 128 -0.19 3.12 -0.24
N CYS A 129 0.38 1.92 -0.16
CA CYS A 129 1.78 1.74 0.24
C CYS A 129 2.74 2.36 -0.78
N GLU A 130 2.45 2.23 -2.08
CA GLU A 130 3.24 2.87 -3.13
C GLU A 130 3.19 4.39 -3.00
N HIS A 131 2.03 4.96 -2.68
CA HIS A 131 1.90 6.40 -2.49
C HIS A 131 2.78 6.91 -1.34
N VAL A 132 2.92 6.13 -0.26
CA VAL A 132 3.87 6.46 0.81
C VAL A 132 5.30 6.47 0.28
N ALA A 133 5.67 5.46 -0.49
CA ALA A 133 7.01 5.37 -1.05
C ALA A 133 7.30 6.52 -2.02
N ASP A 134 6.34 6.88 -2.85
CA ASP A 134 6.47 8.00 -3.80
C ASP A 134 6.65 9.33 -3.06
N THR A 135 5.91 9.52 -1.98
CA THR A 135 6.02 10.74 -1.16
C THR A 135 7.39 10.82 -0.50
N VAL A 136 7.88 9.73 0.07
CA VAL A 136 9.22 9.66 0.65
C VAL A 136 10.28 9.97 -0.40
N GLU A 137 10.19 9.39 -1.58
CA GLU A 137 11.12 9.64 -2.68
C GLU A 137 11.13 11.11 -3.05
N SER A 138 9.97 11.71 -3.20
CA SER A 138 9.83 13.13 -3.53
C SER A 138 10.48 14.03 -2.48
N VAL A 139 10.25 13.75 -1.21
CA VAL A 139 10.82 14.53 -0.11
C VAL A 139 12.34 14.41 -0.09
N VAL A 140 12.86 13.20 -0.27
CA VAL A 140 14.31 12.95 -0.31
C VAL A 140 14.96 13.69 -1.47
N MET A 141 14.35 13.67 -2.65
CA MET A 141 14.86 14.37 -3.83
C MET A 141 14.91 15.88 -3.62
N LYS A 142 13.92 16.47 -2.95
CA LYS A 142 13.87 17.91 -2.65
C LYS A 142 14.96 18.33 -1.66
N ASN A 143 15.45 17.41 -0.85
CA ASN A 143 16.37 17.67 0.26
C ASN A 143 17.77 17.06 0.06
N SER A 144 18.07 16.66 -1.16
CA SER A 144 19.36 16.07 -1.51
C SER A 144 20.31 17.04 -2.20
#